data_8ba5ec6e677d01c16d679f35615782aa
#
_entry.id   8ba5ec6e677d01c16d679f35615782aa
#
_cell.length_a   1.000
_cell.length_b   1.000
_cell.length_c   1.000
_cell.angle_alpha   90.00
_cell.angle_beta   90.00
_cell.angle_gamma   90.00
#
_symmetry.space_group_name_H-M   'P 1'
#
loop_
_entity.id
_entity.type
_entity.pdbx_description
1 polymer ?
#
loop_
_entity_poly.entity_id
_entity_poly.type
_entity_poly.pdbx_seq_one_letter_code
_entity_poly.pdbx_strand_id
1 'polypeptide(L)'
;MSAHAKAGWRRSIAGLWNTQGAVVHDPEATHRDALPTASGGITRLAYAHAKQAGIELEPVLKKAHLTLAEIENADARVRVRDQNRFLNLVAAAVQDDFLGFHLAQPYDLRELGWLHYVAASSDMMGDALKRGARYSSIVNEGISLKYIENGDVAVTIDYVGVSRHLDRHQMEFLMTTLVRLCRQLTGLRLVPSRVRFTHHRESVSPEFVDYFGNDVEFGATVDEAVFAAGIKTMPVVSADPYLSKLLISYFDDALSRRPANRSSFRSSVENTIVPLLPHGKGRAGEIAPRLGLSQRTFARRLSLEGHTFSEVLEKLRSDLAERYLTDESLSISKIAWLLGYQEVSAFTHAFKRWTGKTPREARAQISTEHPPETKRSTRA
;
A
#
# COMPACT_ATOMS: atom_id res chain seq x y z
N MET A 1 -1.04 2.81 -36.12
CA MET A 1 -0.92 3.73 -34.94
C MET A 1 -1.77 4.95 -35.18
N SER A 2 -2.85 5.13 -34.44
CA SER A 2 -3.87 6.15 -34.69
C SER A 2 -3.44 7.54 -34.20
N ALA A 3 -3.94 8.59 -34.84
CA ALA A 3 -3.61 10.00 -34.57
C ALA A 3 -3.89 10.43 -33.09
N HIS A 4 -4.73 9.71 -32.37
CA HIS A 4 -5.03 9.95 -30.95
C HIS A 4 -3.88 9.63 -30.00
N ALA A 5 -3.02 8.66 -30.32
CA ALA A 5 -1.84 8.33 -29.50
C ALA A 5 -0.77 9.41 -29.55
N LYS A 6 -0.66 10.14 -30.67
CA LYS A 6 0.32 11.25 -30.80
C LYS A 6 -0.08 12.54 -30.08
N ALA A 7 -1.37 12.76 -29.85
CA ALA A 7 -1.85 13.95 -29.14
C ALA A 7 -1.66 13.88 -27.62
N GLY A 8 -1.73 12.68 -27.03
CA GLY A 8 -1.46 12.47 -25.62
C GLY A 8 0.01 12.71 -25.22
N TRP A 9 0.92 12.33 -26.09
CA TRP A 9 2.37 12.49 -25.88
C TRP A 9 2.80 13.96 -25.82
N ARG A 10 2.25 14.81 -26.70
CA ARG A 10 2.60 16.26 -26.73
C ARG A 10 2.10 17.02 -25.51
N ARG A 11 0.98 16.60 -24.89
CA ARG A 11 0.46 17.27 -23.69
C ARG A 11 1.24 16.89 -22.42
N SER A 12 1.69 15.65 -22.29
CA SER A 12 2.49 15.19 -21.15
C SER A 12 3.86 15.90 -21.09
N ILE A 13 4.48 16.16 -22.26
CA ILE A 13 5.78 16.85 -22.31
C ILE A 13 5.60 18.36 -22.09
N ALA A 14 4.51 18.98 -22.56
CA ALA A 14 4.27 20.41 -22.38
C ALA A 14 4.01 20.82 -20.92
N GLY A 15 3.39 19.93 -20.13
CA GLY A 15 3.19 20.17 -18.69
C GLY A 15 4.47 20.13 -17.85
N LEU A 16 5.54 19.52 -18.36
CA LEU A 16 6.83 19.42 -17.66
C LEU A 16 7.71 20.69 -17.81
N TRP A 17 7.39 21.59 -18.74
CA TRP A 17 8.19 22.80 -19.02
C TRP A 17 7.65 24.06 -18.35
N ASN A 18 6.51 24.00 -17.64
CA ASN A 18 5.95 25.18 -16.97
C ASN A 18 6.50 25.30 -15.54
N THR A 19 7.79 25.62 -15.41
CA THR A 19 8.49 25.85 -14.11
C THR A 19 8.36 27.28 -13.59
N GLN A 20 7.36 28.04 -14.00
CA GLN A 20 7.08 29.38 -13.47
C GLN A 20 5.70 29.47 -12.80
N GLY A 21 5.45 28.58 -11.84
CA GLY A 21 4.40 28.75 -10.84
C GLY A 21 5.06 29.03 -9.50
N ALA A 22 5.28 30.29 -9.16
CA ALA A 22 5.68 30.70 -7.83
C ALA A 22 4.61 30.20 -6.84
N VAL A 23 4.94 29.16 -6.07
CA VAL A 23 4.16 28.79 -4.89
C VAL A 23 4.32 29.94 -3.90
N VAL A 24 3.27 30.75 -3.76
CA VAL A 24 3.15 31.71 -2.66
C VAL A 24 3.16 30.90 -1.38
N HIS A 25 4.28 30.89 -0.69
CA HIS A 25 4.39 30.37 0.66
C HIS A 25 3.54 31.26 1.59
N ASP A 26 2.46 30.71 2.09
CA ASP A 26 1.75 31.23 3.23
C ASP A 26 2.58 30.93 4.49
N PRO A 27 3.11 31.94 5.20
CA PRO A 27 3.99 31.74 6.36
C PRO A 27 3.26 31.20 7.60
N GLU A 28 1.93 31.14 7.60
CA GLU A 28 1.11 30.69 8.72
C GLU A 28 0.62 29.23 8.63
N ALA A 29 1.06 28.46 7.63
CA ALA A 29 0.81 27.00 7.60
C ALA A 29 1.70 26.31 8.65
N THR A 30 1.38 26.51 9.92
CA THR A 30 1.89 25.74 11.05
C THR A 30 1.78 24.25 10.74
N HIS A 31 2.92 23.58 10.66
CA HIS A 31 3.23 22.15 10.90
C HIS A 31 2.06 21.15 10.80
N ARG A 32 1.34 21.13 9.69
CA ARG A 32 0.60 19.95 9.26
C ARG A 32 1.61 19.05 8.58
N ASP A 33 1.98 17.94 9.23
CA ASP A 33 2.75 16.86 8.63
C ASP A 33 2.20 16.59 7.23
N ALA A 34 3.01 16.85 6.20
CA ALA A 34 2.58 16.62 4.83
C ALA A 34 2.33 15.11 4.67
N LEU A 35 1.06 14.73 4.59
CA LEU A 35 0.68 13.32 4.42
C LEU A 35 1.21 12.82 3.06
N PRO A 36 1.80 11.61 3.01
CA PRO A 36 2.33 11.06 1.77
C PRO A 36 1.23 10.94 0.71
N THR A 37 1.61 11.25 -0.53
CA THR A 37 0.73 11.21 -1.69
C THR A 37 1.19 10.18 -2.72
N ALA A 38 0.26 9.74 -3.57
CA ALA A 38 0.52 8.86 -4.71
C ALA A 38 -0.08 9.43 -5.99
N SER A 39 0.37 8.94 -7.14
CA SER A 39 -0.12 9.35 -8.46
C SER A 39 -1.60 9.03 -8.73
N GLY A 40 -2.27 8.31 -7.85
CA GLY A 40 -3.69 8.00 -7.94
C GLY A 40 -4.09 6.99 -9.03
N GLY A 41 -3.16 6.36 -9.73
CA GLY A 41 -3.45 5.41 -10.81
C GLY A 41 -4.38 4.26 -10.36
N ILE A 42 -4.06 3.61 -9.24
CA ILE A 42 -4.92 2.55 -8.69
C ILE A 42 -6.28 3.10 -8.24
N THR A 43 -6.35 4.33 -7.76
CA THR A 43 -7.62 4.97 -7.36
C THR A 43 -8.54 5.15 -8.57
N ARG A 44 -7.99 5.64 -9.69
CA ARG A 44 -8.72 5.78 -10.96
C ARG A 44 -9.18 4.44 -11.51
N LEU A 45 -8.33 3.42 -11.42
CA LEU A 45 -8.66 2.06 -11.86
C LEU A 45 -9.80 1.46 -11.03
N ALA A 46 -9.73 1.59 -9.70
CA ALA A 46 -10.78 1.14 -8.79
C ALA A 46 -12.10 1.90 -9.02
N TYR A 47 -12.02 3.21 -9.30
CA TYR A 47 -13.18 4.01 -9.66
C TYR A 47 -13.85 3.52 -10.95
N ALA A 48 -13.05 3.28 -12.00
CA ALA A 48 -13.56 2.78 -13.27
C ALA A 48 -14.20 1.39 -13.12
N HIS A 49 -13.57 0.51 -12.33
CA HIS A 49 -14.08 -0.83 -12.04
C HIS A 49 -15.44 -0.78 -11.30
N ALA A 50 -15.54 -0.01 -10.23
CA ALA A 50 -16.77 0.15 -9.47
C ALA A 50 -17.89 0.81 -10.28
N LYS A 51 -17.55 1.78 -11.15
CA LYS A 51 -18.50 2.40 -12.08
C LYS A 51 -19.07 1.39 -13.08
N GLN A 52 -18.22 0.50 -13.61
CA GLN A 52 -18.67 -0.59 -14.51
C GLN A 52 -19.57 -1.60 -13.78
N ALA A 53 -19.33 -1.83 -12.49
CA ALA A 53 -20.17 -2.67 -11.63
C ALA A 53 -21.48 -2.00 -11.21
N GLY A 54 -21.76 -0.75 -11.64
CA GLY A 54 -23.00 -0.04 -11.34
C GLY A 54 -23.06 0.53 -9.91
N ILE A 55 -21.92 0.66 -9.22
CA ILE A 55 -21.88 1.22 -7.87
C ILE A 55 -22.06 2.73 -7.91
N GLU A 56 -22.90 3.26 -7.02
CA GLU A 56 -23.02 4.69 -6.79
C GLU A 56 -21.77 5.22 -6.06
N LEU A 57 -20.96 6.00 -6.76
CA LEU A 57 -19.60 6.33 -6.31
C LEU A 57 -19.51 7.60 -5.47
N GLU A 58 -20.48 8.51 -5.55
CA GLU A 58 -20.42 9.77 -4.77
C GLU A 58 -20.37 9.54 -3.25
N PRO A 59 -21.19 8.65 -2.65
CA PRO A 59 -21.08 8.34 -1.24
C PRO A 59 -19.75 7.66 -0.87
N VAL A 60 -19.21 6.83 -1.77
CA VAL A 60 -17.93 6.12 -1.56
C VAL A 60 -16.76 7.11 -1.56
N LEU A 61 -16.71 8.02 -2.53
CA LEU A 61 -15.72 9.09 -2.61
C LEU A 61 -15.75 9.99 -1.36
N LYS A 62 -16.95 10.42 -0.96
CA LYS A 62 -17.13 11.24 0.25
C LYS A 62 -16.61 10.55 1.51
N LYS A 63 -16.93 9.25 1.69
CA LYS A 63 -16.43 8.45 2.81
C LYS A 63 -14.90 8.29 2.76
N ALA A 64 -14.31 8.24 1.57
CA ALA A 64 -12.87 8.13 1.38
C ALA A 64 -12.12 9.47 1.46
N HIS A 65 -12.82 10.59 1.59
CA HIS A 65 -12.27 11.95 1.53
C HIS A 65 -11.61 12.27 0.18
N LEU A 66 -12.17 11.74 -0.90
CA LEU A 66 -11.76 11.98 -2.28
C LEU A 66 -12.85 12.77 -3.02
N THR A 67 -12.43 13.50 -4.04
CA THR A 67 -13.32 14.24 -4.94
C THR A 67 -13.27 13.66 -6.35
N LEU A 68 -14.36 13.83 -7.11
CA LEU A 68 -14.39 13.42 -8.51
C LEU A 68 -13.31 14.14 -9.33
N ALA A 69 -13.03 15.42 -9.02
CA ALA A 69 -11.99 16.19 -9.69
C ALA A 69 -10.58 15.60 -9.50
N GLU A 70 -10.27 15.02 -8.32
CA GLU A 70 -9.00 14.32 -8.08
C GLU A 70 -8.92 13.02 -8.88
N ILE A 71 -10.05 12.35 -9.13
CA ILE A 71 -10.10 11.12 -9.93
C ILE A 71 -9.94 11.44 -11.43
N GLU A 72 -10.62 12.45 -11.93
CA GLU A 72 -10.63 12.81 -13.35
C GLU A 72 -9.33 13.49 -13.81
N ASN A 73 -8.61 14.13 -12.90
CA ASN A 73 -7.33 14.74 -13.21
C ASN A 73 -6.20 13.70 -13.14
N ALA A 74 -5.65 13.31 -14.29
CA ALA A 74 -4.55 12.34 -14.39
C ALA A 74 -3.27 12.79 -13.67
N ASP A 75 -3.05 14.10 -13.53
CA ASP A 75 -1.88 14.69 -12.89
C ASP A 75 -2.09 14.91 -11.38
N ALA A 76 -3.32 14.77 -10.88
CA ALA A 76 -3.62 14.92 -9.46
C ALA A 76 -2.95 13.82 -8.64
N ARG A 77 -2.38 14.24 -7.51
CA ARG A 77 -1.89 13.32 -6.49
C ARG A 77 -2.95 13.16 -5.40
N VAL A 78 -3.16 11.94 -4.96
CA VAL A 78 -4.10 11.60 -3.89
C VAL A 78 -3.33 11.22 -2.62
N ARG A 79 -3.90 11.51 -1.45
CA ARG A 79 -3.30 11.06 -0.19
C ARG A 79 -3.36 9.54 -0.11
N VAL A 80 -2.24 8.89 0.20
CA VAL A 80 -2.15 7.42 0.24
C VAL A 80 -3.14 6.83 1.23
N ARG A 81 -3.39 7.49 2.36
CA ARG A 81 -4.39 7.05 3.34
C ARG A 81 -5.81 7.03 2.74
N ASP A 82 -6.16 8.09 2.01
CA ASP A 82 -7.49 8.24 1.43
C ASP A 82 -7.67 7.28 0.24
N GLN A 83 -6.61 7.05 -0.55
CA GLN A 83 -6.55 5.99 -1.56
C GLN A 83 -6.79 4.59 -0.97
N ASN A 84 -6.07 4.23 0.10
CA ASN A 84 -6.24 2.92 0.75
C ASN A 84 -7.67 2.75 1.28
N ARG A 85 -8.24 3.82 1.87
CA ARG A 85 -9.62 3.81 2.36
C ARG A 85 -10.60 3.62 1.21
N PHE A 86 -10.38 4.29 0.08
CA PHE A 86 -11.23 4.15 -1.11
C PHE A 86 -11.20 2.71 -1.64
N LEU A 87 -10.03 2.10 -1.75
CA LEU A 87 -9.89 0.71 -2.19
C LEU A 87 -10.69 -0.27 -1.32
N ASN A 88 -10.64 -0.11 0.01
CA ASN A 88 -11.41 -0.95 0.92
C ASN A 88 -12.92 -0.74 0.76
N LEU A 89 -13.37 0.50 0.57
CA LEU A 89 -14.79 0.79 0.36
C LEU A 89 -15.29 0.24 -0.99
N VAL A 90 -14.49 0.35 -2.03
CA VAL A 90 -14.81 -0.24 -3.34
C VAL A 90 -14.86 -1.76 -3.24
N ALA A 91 -13.86 -2.40 -2.63
CA ALA A 91 -13.82 -3.85 -2.45
C ALA A 91 -15.08 -4.38 -1.76
N ALA A 92 -15.51 -3.70 -0.70
CA ALA A 92 -16.76 -4.03 0.00
C ALA A 92 -17.99 -3.83 -0.88
N ALA A 93 -18.05 -2.74 -1.66
CA ALA A 93 -19.20 -2.42 -2.52
C ALA A 93 -19.35 -3.39 -3.69
N VAL A 94 -18.24 -3.82 -4.32
CA VAL A 94 -18.25 -4.81 -5.42
C VAL A 94 -18.15 -6.25 -4.93
N GLN A 95 -18.07 -6.48 -3.62
CA GLN A 95 -17.91 -7.80 -2.98
C GLN A 95 -16.69 -8.58 -3.51
N ASP A 96 -15.59 -7.87 -3.78
CA ASP A 96 -14.32 -8.45 -4.24
C ASP A 96 -13.25 -8.36 -3.15
N ASP A 97 -13.02 -9.46 -2.44
CA ASP A 97 -12.05 -9.53 -1.36
C ASP A 97 -10.59 -9.51 -1.85
N PHE A 98 -10.37 -9.80 -3.15
CA PHE A 98 -9.08 -9.74 -3.83
C PHE A 98 -8.97 -8.56 -4.81
N LEU A 99 -9.73 -7.48 -4.59
CA LEU A 99 -9.80 -6.34 -5.49
C LEU A 99 -8.41 -5.84 -5.93
N GLY A 100 -7.45 -5.72 -5.01
CA GLY A 100 -6.10 -5.25 -5.35
C GLY A 100 -5.40 -6.14 -6.37
N PHE A 101 -5.50 -7.44 -6.20
CA PHE A 101 -4.97 -8.44 -7.12
C PHE A 101 -5.66 -8.37 -8.49
N HIS A 102 -6.99 -8.33 -8.51
CA HIS A 102 -7.76 -8.29 -9.74
C HIS A 102 -7.55 -7.00 -10.52
N LEU A 103 -7.46 -5.86 -9.85
CA LEU A 103 -7.15 -4.58 -10.50
C LEU A 103 -5.76 -4.56 -11.11
N ALA A 104 -4.78 -5.24 -10.51
CA ALA A 104 -3.42 -5.26 -11.01
C ALA A 104 -3.28 -6.08 -12.30
N GLN A 105 -4.16 -7.05 -12.56
CA GLN A 105 -4.04 -7.93 -13.72
C GLN A 105 -4.22 -7.21 -15.08
N PRO A 106 -5.29 -6.39 -15.29
CA PRO A 106 -5.46 -5.63 -16.54
C PRO A 106 -4.67 -4.32 -16.55
N TYR A 107 -4.05 -3.91 -15.44
CA TYR A 107 -3.37 -2.62 -15.31
C TYR A 107 -2.28 -2.43 -16.35
N ASP A 108 -2.32 -1.35 -17.13
CA ASP A 108 -1.22 -1.02 -18.05
C ASP A 108 0.00 -0.57 -17.25
N LEU A 109 1.06 -1.38 -17.24
CA LEU A 109 2.28 -1.08 -16.49
C LEU A 109 2.94 0.24 -16.91
N ARG A 110 2.63 0.78 -18.09
CA ARG A 110 3.09 2.09 -18.55
C ARG A 110 2.46 3.24 -17.74
N GLU A 111 1.34 2.99 -17.08
CA GLU A 111 0.73 3.96 -16.14
C GLU A 111 1.52 4.11 -14.83
N LEU A 112 2.51 3.24 -14.55
CA LEU A 112 3.55 3.53 -13.56
C LEU A 112 4.40 4.74 -13.96
N GLY A 113 4.17 5.25 -15.19
CA GLY A 113 4.84 6.42 -15.73
C GLY A 113 6.35 6.18 -15.85
N TRP A 114 7.11 7.16 -15.44
CA TRP A 114 8.56 7.14 -15.56
C TRP A 114 9.23 5.95 -14.88
N LEU A 115 8.67 5.44 -13.78
CA LEU A 115 9.21 4.27 -13.09
C LEU A 115 9.25 3.04 -13.99
N HIS A 116 8.20 2.85 -14.81
CA HIS A 116 8.18 1.79 -15.83
C HIS A 116 9.34 1.96 -16.81
N TYR A 117 9.52 3.15 -17.38
CA TYR A 117 10.55 3.39 -18.40
C TYR A 117 11.97 3.27 -17.86
N VAL A 118 12.22 3.71 -16.61
CA VAL A 118 13.52 3.51 -15.95
C VAL A 118 13.85 2.03 -15.77
N ALA A 119 12.87 1.23 -15.35
CA ALA A 119 13.05 -0.22 -15.24
C ALA A 119 13.21 -0.87 -16.62
N ALA A 120 12.34 -0.53 -17.58
CA ALA A 120 12.30 -1.11 -18.91
C ALA A 120 13.51 -0.80 -19.79
N SER A 121 14.18 0.33 -19.55
CA SER A 121 15.42 0.70 -20.26
C SER A 121 16.69 0.11 -19.66
N SER A 122 16.60 -0.61 -18.52
CA SER A 122 17.75 -1.25 -17.88
C SER A 122 18.28 -2.41 -18.70
N ASP A 123 19.58 -2.71 -18.63
CA ASP A 123 20.20 -3.81 -19.35
C ASP A 123 19.80 -5.16 -18.73
N MET A 124 19.84 -5.24 -17.40
CA MET A 124 19.58 -6.46 -16.64
C MET A 124 18.50 -6.25 -15.60
N MET A 125 17.79 -7.32 -15.26
CA MET A 125 16.70 -7.29 -14.25
C MET A 125 17.19 -6.84 -12.87
N GLY A 126 18.41 -7.20 -12.47
CA GLY A 126 18.99 -6.72 -11.21
C GLY A 126 19.04 -5.20 -11.15
N ASP A 127 19.41 -4.54 -12.25
CA ASP A 127 19.45 -3.07 -12.32
C ASP A 127 18.04 -2.49 -12.39
N ALA A 128 17.12 -3.13 -13.14
CA ALA A 128 15.72 -2.71 -13.19
C ALA A 128 15.07 -2.72 -11.80
N LEU A 129 15.30 -3.77 -11.00
CA LEU A 129 14.78 -3.88 -9.64
C LEU A 129 15.42 -2.89 -8.67
N LYS A 130 16.74 -2.66 -8.74
CA LYS A 130 17.46 -1.65 -7.95
C LYS A 130 16.95 -0.24 -8.23
N ARG A 131 16.73 0.08 -9.50
CA ARG A 131 16.17 1.38 -9.92
C ARG A 131 14.71 1.52 -9.51
N GLY A 132 13.91 0.46 -9.66
CA GLY A 132 12.54 0.39 -9.16
C GLY A 132 12.48 0.70 -7.66
N ALA A 133 13.35 0.08 -6.88
CA ALA A 133 13.47 0.35 -5.44
C ALA A 133 13.87 1.82 -5.16
N ARG A 134 14.88 2.33 -5.85
CA ARG A 134 15.40 3.69 -5.65
C ARG A 134 14.38 4.79 -5.96
N TYR A 135 13.59 4.62 -7.03
CA TYR A 135 12.70 5.68 -7.55
C TYR A 135 11.21 5.47 -7.20
N SER A 136 10.85 4.41 -6.48
CA SER A 136 9.45 4.07 -6.14
C SER A 136 8.69 5.20 -5.46
N SER A 137 9.36 5.96 -4.57
CA SER A 137 8.78 7.09 -3.85
C SER A 137 8.31 8.23 -4.75
N ILE A 138 8.79 8.30 -6.01
CA ILE A 138 8.34 9.30 -6.98
C ILE A 138 6.88 9.04 -7.37
N VAL A 139 6.49 7.77 -7.50
CA VAL A 139 5.12 7.37 -7.83
C VAL A 139 4.24 7.35 -6.58
N ASN A 140 4.74 6.81 -5.48
CA ASN A 140 4.01 6.71 -4.23
C ASN A 140 4.94 7.02 -3.05
N GLU A 141 4.72 8.18 -2.42
CA GLU A 141 5.51 8.64 -1.27
C GLU A 141 5.29 7.81 0.00
N GLY A 142 4.16 7.10 0.07
CA GLY A 142 3.82 6.23 1.21
C GLY A 142 4.47 4.86 1.16
N ILE A 143 5.29 4.54 0.14
CA ILE A 143 6.00 3.27 0.04
C ILE A 143 7.50 3.46 -0.10
N SER A 144 8.26 2.48 0.39
CA SER A 144 9.70 2.34 0.20
C SER A 144 9.99 0.92 -0.24
N LEU A 145 10.52 0.76 -1.44
CA LEU A 145 11.01 -0.53 -1.91
C LEU A 145 12.48 -0.68 -1.56
N LYS A 146 12.89 -1.88 -1.15
CA LYS A 146 14.30 -2.22 -0.94
C LYS A 146 14.65 -3.45 -1.77
N TYR A 147 15.76 -3.37 -2.48
CA TYR A 147 16.37 -4.50 -3.16
C TYR A 147 17.40 -5.13 -2.22
N ILE A 148 17.26 -6.42 -1.96
CA ILE A 148 18.16 -7.18 -1.07
C ILE A 148 18.67 -8.38 -1.85
N GLU A 149 20.00 -8.52 -1.87
CA GLU A 149 20.69 -9.63 -2.53
C GLU A 149 21.46 -10.43 -1.46
N ASN A 150 20.98 -11.64 -1.19
CA ASN A 150 21.60 -12.56 -0.24
C ASN A 150 21.43 -14.00 -0.77
N GLY A 151 22.18 -14.34 -1.80
CA GLY A 151 21.94 -15.52 -2.63
C GLY A 151 20.78 -15.25 -3.59
N ASP A 152 19.56 -15.41 -3.14
CA ASP A 152 18.36 -15.00 -3.86
C ASP A 152 18.18 -13.47 -3.85
N VAL A 153 17.27 -12.98 -4.68
CA VAL A 153 16.90 -11.57 -4.79
C VAL A 153 15.55 -11.34 -4.15
N ALA A 154 15.50 -10.55 -3.10
CA ALA A 154 14.28 -10.11 -2.47
C ALA A 154 13.99 -8.62 -2.76
N VAL A 155 12.74 -8.32 -3.07
CA VAL A 155 12.21 -6.95 -3.08
C VAL A 155 11.22 -6.83 -1.95
N THR A 156 11.55 -6.02 -0.94
CA THR A 156 10.66 -5.74 0.19
C THR A 156 9.94 -4.43 -0.01
N ILE A 157 8.72 -4.36 0.51
CA ILE A 157 7.85 -3.18 0.43
C ILE A 157 7.53 -2.73 1.85
N ASP A 158 7.97 -1.53 2.21
CA ASP A 158 7.66 -0.89 3.49
C ASP A 158 6.74 0.32 3.27
N TYR A 159 5.84 0.57 4.21
CA TYR A 159 5.09 1.81 4.25
C TYR A 159 5.83 2.91 5.02
N VAL A 160 5.72 4.13 4.49
CA VAL A 160 6.34 5.34 5.04
C VAL A 160 5.25 6.37 5.30
N GLY A 161 5.07 6.77 6.56
CA GLY A 161 4.11 7.83 6.91
C GLY A 161 2.63 7.46 6.79
N VAL A 162 2.29 6.18 6.62
CA VAL A 162 0.90 5.70 6.49
C VAL A 162 0.70 4.48 7.37
N SER A 163 -0.44 4.41 8.05
CA SER A 163 -0.81 3.26 8.89
C SER A 163 -1.15 2.03 8.02
N ARG A 164 -0.59 0.88 8.38
CA ARG A 164 -0.65 -0.36 7.61
C ARG A 164 -1.97 -1.12 7.65
N HIS A 165 -2.88 -0.73 8.50
CA HIS A 165 -4.11 -1.47 8.72
C HIS A 165 -5.20 -1.27 7.63
N LEU A 166 -4.97 -0.41 6.64
CA LEU A 166 -5.91 -0.15 5.55
C LEU A 166 -5.34 -0.52 4.16
N ASP A 167 -4.23 -1.22 4.10
CA ASP A 167 -3.38 -1.30 2.92
C ASP A 167 -3.45 -2.63 2.15
N ARG A 168 -4.29 -3.58 2.58
CA ARG A 168 -4.38 -4.93 1.99
C ARG A 168 -4.45 -4.92 0.47
N HIS A 169 -5.44 -4.23 -0.08
CA HIS A 169 -5.64 -4.16 -1.53
C HIS A 169 -4.51 -3.41 -2.25
N GLN A 170 -3.99 -2.36 -1.63
CA GLN A 170 -2.83 -1.64 -2.17
C GLN A 170 -1.60 -2.55 -2.22
N MET A 171 -1.35 -3.34 -1.17
CA MET A 171 -0.18 -4.21 -1.10
C MET A 171 -0.28 -5.37 -2.10
N GLU A 172 -1.45 -5.98 -2.23
CA GLU A 172 -1.69 -7.02 -3.22
C GLU A 172 -1.54 -6.48 -4.65
N PHE A 173 -2.05 -5.26 -4.91
CA PHE A 173 -1.85 -4.59 -6.19
C PHE A 173 -0.36 -4.36 -6.49
N LEU A 174 0.40 -3.84 -5.54
CA LEU A 174 1.83 -3.56 -5.71
C LEU A 174 2.62 -4.86 -5.96
N MET A 175 2.36 -5.90 -5.17
CA MET A 175 3.05 -7.18 -5.31
C MET A 175 2.73 -7.84 -6.67
N THR A 176 1.47 -7.83 -7.06
CA THR A 176 1.03 -8.34 -8.38
C THR A 176 1.69 -7.54 -9.51
N THR A 177 1.70 -6.22 -9.39
CA THR A 177 2.32 -5.32 -10.37
C THR A 177 3.83 -5.56 -10.48
N LEU A 178 4.53 -5.78 -9.35
CA LEU A 178 5.96 -6.10 -9.33
C LEU A 178 6.25 -7.40 -10.10
N VAL A 179 5.50 -8.47 -9.82
CA VAL A 179 5.67 -9.76 -10.51
C VAL A 179 5.34 -9.62 -12.01
N ARG A 180 4.27 -8.90 -12.35
CA ARG A 180 3.93 -8.62 -13.77
C ARG A 180 5.02 -7.84 -14.48
N LEU A 181 5.59 -6.83 -13.83
CA LEU A 181 6.70 -6.06 -14.38
C LEU A 181 7.90 -6.96 -14.68
N CYS A 182 8.28 -7.83 -13.74
CA CYS A 182 9.36 -8.80 -13.96
C CYS A 182 9.07 -9.72 -15.15
N ARG A 183 7.84 -10.22 -15.26
CA ARG A 183 7.41 -11.05 -16.41
C ARG A 183 7.49 -10.30 -17.74
N GLN A 184 6.98 -9.07 -17.77
CA GLN A 184 6.99 -8.24 -18.99
C GLN A 184 8.41 -7.89 -19.41
N LEU A 185 9.27 -7.51 -18.47
CA LEU A 185 10.65 -7.09 -18.75
C LEU A 185 11.55 -8.24 -19.21
N THR A 186 11.27 -9.47 -18.77
CA THR A 186 12.04 -10.65 -19.19
C THR A 186 11.41 -11.42 -20.35
N GLY A 187 10.14 -11.21 -20.63
CA GLY A 187 9.36 -12.03 -21.57
C GLY A 187 9.09 -13.46 -21.06
N LEU A 188 9.37 -13.76 -19.78
CA LEU A 188 9.25 -15.08 -19.18
C LEU A 188 8.12 -15.12 -18.16
N ARG A 189 7.47 -16.29 -17.98
CA ARG A 189 6.52 -16.54 -16.89
C ARG A 189 7.30 -16.78 -15.58
N LEU A 190 7.92 -15.75 -15.05
CA LEU A 190 8.61 -15.83 -13.78
C LEU A 190 7.62 -16.10 -12.64
N VAL A 191 7.99 -17.03 -11.74
CA VAL A 191 7.28 -17.31 -10.51
C VAL A 191 8.25 -16.96 -9.38
N PRO A 192 7.85 -16.12 -8.41
CA PRO A 192 8.65 -15.89 -7.21
C PRO A 192 8.90 -17.19 -6.46
N SER A 193 10.09 -17.36 -5.87
CA SER A 193 10.37 -18.52 -4.98
C SER A 193 9.53 -18.42 -3.72
N ARG A 194 9.18 -17.20 -3.29
CA ARG A 194 8.34 -16.93 -2.11
C ARG A 194 7.70 -15.55 -2.22
N VAL A 195 6.47 -15.43 -1.71
CA VAL A 195 5.78 -14.14 -1.52
C VAL A 195 5.26 -14.07 -0.09
N ARG A 196 5.50 -12.96 0.59
CA ARG A 196 5.04 -12.72 1.95
C ARG A 196 4.22 -11.44 2.02
N PHE A 197 3.14 -11.52 2.81
CA PHE A 197 2.29 -10.38 3.13
C PHE A 197 2.16 -10.22 4.64
N THR A 198 2.25 -9.00 5.13
CA THR A 198 2.06 -8.71 6.56
C THR A 198 0.60 -8.70 6.97
N HIS A 199 -0.33 -8.41 6.05
CA HIS A 199 -1.74 -8.51 6.34
C HIS A 199 -2.18 -9.98 6.44
N HIS A 200 -3.28 -10.20 7.17
CA HIS A 200 -3.80 -11.54 7.40
C HIS A 200 -4.91 -11.86 6.39
N ARG A 201 -4.97 -13.14 5.96
CA ARG A 201 -6.08 -13.73 5.22
C ARG A 201 -6.41 -15.09 5.80
N GLU A 202 -7.68 -15.44 5.90
CA GLU A 202 -8.12 -16.76 6.34
C GLU A 202 -8.20 -17.76 5.18
N SER A 203 -8.47 -17.27 3.99
CA SER A 203 -8.53 -18.07 2.77
C SER A 203 -7.79 -17.38 1.64
N VAL A 204 -7.24 -18.17 0.74
CA VAL A 204 -6.54 -17.72 -0.47
C VAL A 204 -7.24 -18.32 -1.67
N SER A 205 -7.53 -17.50 -2.68
CA SER A 205 -8.14 -18.01 -3.91
C SER A 205 -7.15 -18.88 -4.69
N PRO A 206 -7.61 -19.95 -5.37
CA PRO A 206 -6.75 -20.74 -6.25
C PRO A 206 -6.04 -19.89 -7.31
N GLU A 207 -6.72 -18.91 -7.88
CA GLU A 207 -6.16 -17.98 -8.85
C GLU A 207 -4.96 -17.20 -8.32
N PHE A 208 -5.04 -16.76 -7.05
CA PHE A 208 -3.95 -16.07 -6.37
C PHE A 208 -2.73 -16.98 -6.19
N VAL A 209 -2.95 -18.24 -5.81
CA VAL A 209 -1.89 -19.25 -5.68
C VAL A 209 -1.28 -19.57 -7.04
N ASP A 210 -2.10 -19.77 -8.08
CA ASP A 210 -1.62 -20.03 -9.44
C ASP A 210 -0.78 -18.88 -10.00
N TYR A 211 -1.10 -17.66 -9.57
CA TYR A 211 -0.37 -16.47 -9.99
C TYR A 211 0.99 -16.34 -9.33
N PHE A 212 1.05 -16.44 -8.00
CA PHE A 212 2.26 -16.22 -7.22
C PHE A 212 3.09 -17.48 -7.00
N GLY A 213 2.52 -18.67 -7.15
CA GLY A 213 3.11 -19.95 -6.78
C GLY A 213 2.66 -20.41 -5.39
N ASN A 214 3.15 -21.57 -4.97
CA ASN A 214 2.66 -22.26 -3.77
C ASN A 214 3.23 -21.73 -2.44
N ASP A 215 4.30 -20.91 -2.46
CA ASP A 215 4.92 -20.37 -1.24
C ASP A 215 4.46 -18.91 -1.00
N VAL A 216 3.17 -18.79 -0.65
CA VAL A 216 2.56 -17.50 -0.25
C VAL A 216 2.21 -17.53 1.23
N GLU A 217 2.81 -16.63 1.99
CA GLU A 217 2.65 -16.51 3.44
C GLU A 217 1.90 -15.21 3.79
N PHE A 218 0.81 -15.31 4.57
CA PHE A 218 0.10 -14.17 5.15
C PHE A 218 0.36 -14.06 6.64
N GLY A 219 0.28 -12.86 7.21
CA GLY A 219 0.62 -12.60 8.60
C GLY A 219 2.13 -12.63 8.87
N ALA A 220 2.95 -12.48 7.83
CA ALA A 220 4.39 -12.39 7.94
C ALA A 220 4.86 -11.07 8.59
N THR A 221 6.14 -10.95 8.87
CA THR A 221 6.73 -9.72 9.44
C THR A 221 7.14 -8.69 8.40
N VAL A 222 7.09 -9.05 7.11
CA VAL A 222 7.53 -8.23 5.98
C VAL A 222 6.67 -8.53 4.75
N ASP A 223 6.44 -7.53 3.92
CA ASP A 223 5.91 -7.74 2.57
C ASP A 223 7.08 -7.86 1.62
N GLU A 224 7.21 -9.02 0.98
CA GLU A 224 8.32 -9.28 0.06
C GLU A 224 7.95 -10.24 -1.06
N ALA A 225 8.60 -10.05 -2.20
CA ALA A 225 8.73 -11.07 -3.23
C ALA A 225 10.18 -11.50 -3.33
N VAL A 226 10.43 -12.81 -3.27
CA VAL A 226 11.76 -13.42 -3.40
C VAL A 226 11.83 -14.14 -4.75
N PHE A 227 12.90 -13.90 -5.47
CA PHE A 227 13.17 -14.54 -6.75
C PHE A 227 14.51 -15.29 -6.67
N ALA A 228 14.64 -16.37 -7.42
CA ALA A 228 15.90 -17.10 -7.54
C ALA A 228 17.05 -16.17 -8.00
N ALA A 229 18.25 -16.42 -7.54
CA ALA A 229 19.45 -15.60 -7.81
C ALA A 229 19.67 -15.27 -9.30
N GLY A 230 19.27 -16.17 -10.19
CA GLY A 230 19.41 -15.99 -11.64
C GLY A 230 18.65 -14.79 -12.22
N ILE A 231 17.63 -14.28 -11.53
CA ILE A 231 16.85 -13.12 -12.04
C ILE A 231 17.74 -11.89 -12.28
N LYS A 232 18.75 -11.67 -11.46
CA LYS A 232 19.61 -10.48 -11.55
C LYS A 232 20.36 -10.34 -12.86
N THR A 233 20.70 -11.48 -13.48
CA THR A 233 21.45 -11.56 -14.74
C THR A 233 20.58 -11.81 -15.96
N MET A 234 19.25 -11.84 -15.80
CA MET A 234 18.34 -11.93 -16.94
C MET A 234 18.33 -10.62 -17.70
N PRO A 235 18.49 -10.66 -19.05
CA PRO A 235 18.40 -9.44 -19.85
C PRO A 235 16.97 -8.89 -19.85
N VAL A 236 16.86 -7.58 -19.91
CA VAL A 236 15.59 -6.88 -20.11
C VAL A 236 15.32 -6.79 -21.60
N VAL A 237 14.19 -7.30 -22.07
CA VAL A 237 13.86 -7.39 -23.51
C VAL A 237 13.72 -6.03 -24.20
N SER A 238 13.47 -4.97 -23.43
CA SER A 238 13.31 -3.60 -23.91
C SER A 238 14.51 -2.70 -23.54
N ALA A 239 15.66 -3.28 -23.22
CA ALA A 239 16.86 -2.55 -22.82
C ALA A 239 17.24 -1.45 -23.82
N ASP A 240 17.48 -0.25 -23.31
CA ASP A 240 17.93 0.91 -24.08
C ASP A 240 18.94 1.71 -23.23
N PRO A 241 20.26 1.47 -23.43
CA PRO A 241 21.31 2.11 -22.62
C PRO A 241 21.32 3.64 -22.72
N TYR A 242 20.92 4.19 -23.89
CA TYR A 242 20.87 5.63 -24.07
C TYR A 242 19.72 6.27 -23.27
N LEU A 243 18.51 5.72 -23.45
CA LEU A 243 17.33 6.16 -22.66
C LEU A 243 17.57 5.97 -21.16
N SER A 244 18.15 4.85 -20.77
CA SER A 244 18.52 4.54 -19.39
C SER A 244 19.37 5.64 -18.76
N LYS A 245 20.44 6.05 -19.46
CA LYS A 245 21.35 7.11 -18.98
C LYS A 245 20.63 8.45 -18.79
N LEU A 246 19.77 8.83 -19.74
CA LEU A 246 18.99 10.08 -19.67
C LEU A 246 18.03 10.05 -18.48
N LEU A 247 17.28 8.95 -18.30
CA LEU A 247 16.30 8.82 -17.23
C LEU A 247 16.95 8.81 -15.86
N ILE A 248 18.06 8.09 -15.68
CA ILE A 248 18.79 8.07 -14.40
C ILE A 248 19.23 9.47 -14.00
N SER A 249 19.86 10.21 -14.93
CA SER A 249 20.31 11.58 -14.64
C SER A 249 19.15 12.49 -14.22
N TYR A 250 18.02 12.39 -14.90
CA TYR A 250 16.80 13.17 -14.58
C TYR A 250 16.23 12.82 -13.21
N PHE A 251 16.18 11.52 -12.87
CA PHE A 251 15.59 11.07 -11.60
C PHE A 251 16.50 11.31 -10.40
N ASP A 252 17.81 11.20 -10.58
CA ASP A 252 18.76 11.54 -9.52
C ASP A 252 18.66 13.03 -9.16
N ASP A 253 18.51 13.88 -10.17
CA ASP A 253 18.26 15.32 -9.95
C ASP A 253 16.88 15.56 -9.28
N ALA A 254 15.83 14.88 -9.74
CA ALA A 254 14.50 14.98 -9.13
C ALA A 254 14.46 14.51 -7.67
N LEU A 255 15.18 13.44 -7.32
CA LEU A 255 15.30 12.97 -5.94
C LEU A 255 16.10 13.94 -5.07
N SER A 256 17.18 14.52 -5.61
CA SER A 256 18.02 15.46 -4.85
C SER A 256 17.27 16.75 -4.46
N ARG A 257 16.30 17.15 -5.27
CA ARG A 257 15.46 18.34 -5.03
C ARG A 257 14.27 18.09 -4.10
N ARG A 258 13.94 16.81 -3.80
CA ARG A 258 12.85 16.49 -2.89
C ARG A 258 13.28 16.74 -1.45
N PRO A 259 12.47 17.42 -0.62
CA PRO A 259 12.70 17.44 0.81
C PRO A 259 12.68 16.01 1.31
N ALA A 260 13.63 15.67 2.19
CA ALA A 260 13.68 14.35 2.82
C ALA A 260 12.30 14.04 3.39
N ASN A 261 11.68 12.94 2.92
CA ASN A 261 10.32 12.57 3.29
C ASN A 261 10.30 12.38 4.82
N ARG A 262 9.79 13.36 5.56
CA ARG A 262 9.62 13.28 7.01
C ARG A 262 8.39 12.44 7.26
N SER A 263 8.53 11.10 7.12
CA SER A 263 7.54 10.23 7.72
C SER A 263 7.49 10.54 9.22
N SER A 264 6.30 10.74 9.75
CA SER A 264 6.12 10.82 11.19
C SER A 264 6.80 9.62 11.85
N PHE A 265 7.61 9.86 12.86
CA PHE A 265 8.26 8.78 13.59
C PHE A 265 7.21 7.83 14.18
N ARG A 266 6.07 8.39 14.58
CA ARG A 266 4.87 7.64 15.00
C ARG A 266 4.44 6.61 13.96
N SER A 267 4.28 6.99 12.68
CA SER A 267 3.89 6.05 11.61
C SER A 267 4.91 4.93 11.41
N SER A 268 6.20 5.23 11.52
CA SER A 268 7.27 4.21 11.48
C SER A 268 7.15 3.23 12.65
N VAL A 269 6.79 3.73 13.83
CA VAL A 269 6.53 2.92 15.03
C VAL A 269 5.31 2.04 14.84
N GLU A 270 4.17 2.60 14.39
CA GLU A 270 2.93 1.86 14.13
C GLU A 270 3.17 0.73 13.12
N ASN A 271 3.86 1.01 12.01
CA ASN A 271 4.19 0.03 10.99
C ASN A 271 5.09 -1.11 11.51
N THR A 272 5.99 -0.80 12.43
CA THR A 272 6.83 -1.83 13.09
C THR A 272 6.03 -2.67 14.08
N ILE A 273 5.01 -2.12 14.73
CA ILE A 273 4.18 -2.81 15.71
C ILE A 273 3.24 -3.82 15.06
N VAL A 274 2.52 -3.43 13.99
CA VAL A 274 1.42 -4.21 13.38
C VAL A 274 1.77 -5.68 13.16
N PRO A 275 2.86 -6.04 12.46
CA PRO A 275 3.19 -7.44 12.20
C PRO A 275 3.63 -8.21 13.45
N LEU A 276 3.91 -7.53 14.55
CA LEU A 276 4.41 -8.13 15.79
C LEU A 276 3.31 -8.34 16.83
N LEU A 277 2.15 -7.69 16.67
CA LEU A 277 1.03 -7.81 17.61
C LEU A 277 0.59 -9.27 17.83
N PRO A 278 0.31 -10.08 16.79
CA PRO A 278 -0.15 -11.44 16.95
C PRO A 278 0.86 -12.34 17.69
N HIS A 279 2.14 -11.96 17.65
CA HIS A 279 3.23 -12.68 18.31
C HIS A 279 3.49 -12.22 19.75
N GLY A 280 2.69 -11.29 20.28
CA GLY A 280 2.89 -10.70 21.61
C GLY A 280 4.14 -9.82 21.74
N LYS A 281 4.77 -9.45 20.62
CA LYS A 281 6.05 -8.71 20.54
C LYS A 281 5.87 -7.22 20.26
N GLY A 282 4.77 -6.63 20.67
CA GLY A 282 4.47 -5.21 20.48
C GLY A 282 4.90 -4.31 21.64
N ARG A 283 6.04 -4.54 22.28
CA ARG A 283 6.54 -3.74 23.42
C ARG A 283 7.63 -2.77 22.97
N ALA A 284 7.73 -1.61 23.62
CA ALA A 284 8.74 -0.59 23.29
C ALA A 284 10.18 -1.14 23.23
N GLY A 285 10.52 -2.09 24.13
CA GLY A 285 11.83 -2.75 24.19
C GLY A 285 12.13 -3.63 22.98
N GLU A 286 11.11 -4.05 22.22
CA GLU A 286 11.24 -4.88 21.02
C GLU A 286 11.19 -4.05 19.75
N ILE A 287 10.45 -2.92 19.80
CA ILE A 287 10.27 -2.03 18.65
C ILE A 287 11.47 -1.11 18.47
N ALA A 288 12.01 -0.53 19.55
CA ALA A 288 13.12 0.41 19.48
C ALA A 288 14.37 -0.17 18.79
N PRO A 289 14.86 -1.41 19.12
CA PRO A 289 15.99 -2.01 18.43
C PRO A 289 15.74 -2.28 16.94
N ARG A 290 14.49 -2.62 16.55
CA ARG A 290 14.11 -2.83 15.13
C ARG A 290 14.18 -1.55 14.31
N LEU A 291 13.99 -0.40 14.96
CA LEU A 291 14.18 0.93 14.38
C LEU A 291 15.62 1.44 14.53
N GLY A 292 16.55 0.60 14.99
CA GLY A 292 17.95 0.97 15.20
C GLY A 292 18.17 1.97 16.33
N LEU A 293 17.29 2.01 17.34
CA LEU A 293 17.28 3.01 18.39
C LEU A 293 17.41 2.39 19.80
N SER A 294 18.04 3.12 20.71
CA SER A 294 17.90 2.84 22.14
C SER A 294 16.49 3.22 22.61
N GLN A 295 15.98 2.58 23.69
CA GLN A 295 14.67 2.90 24.26
C GLN A 295 14.54 4.38 24.66
N ARG A 296 15.62 4.99 25.17
CA ARG A 296 15.66 6.42 25.53
C ARG A 296 15.48 7.32 24.29
N THR A 297 16.20 7.02 23.21
CA THR A 297 16.10 7.78 21.96
C THR A 297 14.74 7.61 21.32
N PHE A 298 14.19 6.39 21.38
CA PHE A 298 12.86 6.04 20.91
C PHE A 298 11.78 6.85 21.64
N ALA A 299 11.76 6.81 22.96
CA ALA A 299 10.79 7.57 23.77
C ALA A 299 10.91 9.09 23.53
N ARG A 300 12.15 9.62 23.45
CA ARG A 300 12.37 11.04 23.16
C ARG A 300 11.82 11.45 21.79
N ARG A 301 12.01 10.63 20.75
CA ARG A 301 11.48 10.94 19.41
C ARG A 301 9.95 10.95 19.36
N LEU A 302 9.27 10.00 20.05
CA LEU A 302 7.82 10.02 20.17
C LEU A 302 7.34 11.24 20.93
N SER A 303 8.00 11.60 22.03
CA SER A 303 7.69 12.82 22.81
C SER A 303 7.82 14.11 21.99
N LEU A 304 8.78 14.19 21.07
CA LEU A 304 8.93 15.35 20.17
C LEU A 304 7.76 15.49 19.19
N GLU A 305 7.07 14.39 18.88
CA GLU A 305 5.82 14.40 18.11
C GLU A 305 4.56 14.46 19.00
N GLY A 306 4.71 14.70 20.29
CA GLY A 306 3.61 14.82 21.24
C GLY A 306 2.95 13.51 21.65
N HIS A 307 3.63 12.36 21.48
CA HIS A 307 3.07 11.04 21.75
C HIS A 307 3.93 10.24 22.74
N THR A 308 3.24 9.39 23.54
CA THR A 308 3.87 8.27 24.23
C THR A 308 3.69 6.96 23.45
N PHE A 309 4.56 6.00 23.69
CA PHE A 309 4.42 4.68 23.06
C PHE A 309 3.09 3.99 23.41
N SER A 310 2.64 4.15 24.67
CA SER A 310 1.37 3.57 25.14
C SER A 310 0.17 4.14 24.37
N GLU A 311 0.13 5.46 24.16
CA GLU A 311 -0.91 6.11 23.37
C GLU A 311 -0.92 5.64 21.91
N VAL A 312 0.26 5.55 21.29
CA VAL A 312 0.40 5.06 19.92
C VAL A 312 -0.11 3.61 19.81
N LEU A 313 0.30 2.73 20.72
CA LEU A 313 -0.11 1.33 20.72
C LEU A 313 -1.61 1.17 20.98
N GLU A 314 -2.16 1.94 21.93
CA GLU A 314 -3.58 1.89 22.26
C GLU A 314 -4.46 2.38 21.12
N LYS A 315 -4.09 3.51 20.50
CA LYS A 315 -4.80 4.04 19.33
C LYS A 315 -4.73 3.07 18.14
N LEU A 316 -3.56 2.51 17.86
CA LEU A 316 -3.37 1.52 16.80
C LEU A 316 -4.25 0.29 17.02
N ARG A 317 -4.29 -0.24 18.25
CA ARG A 317 -5.15 -1.39 18.58
C ARG A 317 -6.63 -1.09 18.43
N SER A 318 -7.06 0.12 18.82
CA SER A 318 -8.44 0.58 18.64
C SER A 318 -8.83 0.61 17.16
N ASP A 319 -8.00 1.24 16.32
CA ASP A 319 -8.25 1.38 14.89
C ASP A 319 -8.28 0.02 14.17
N LEU A 320 -7.37 -0.88 14.54
CA LEU A 320 -7.35 -2.26 14.05
C LEU A 320 -8.59 -3.05 14.50
N ALA A 321 -9.02 -2.89 15.76
CA ALA A 321 -10.19 -3.58 16.30
C ALA A 321 -11.46 -3.19 15.54
N GLU A 322 -11.69 -1.90 15.33
CA GLU A 322 -12.84 -1.40 14.58
C GLU A 322 -12.88 -1.99 13.17
N ARG A 323 -11.72 -2.06 12.51
CA ARG A 323 -11.62 -2.65 11.18
C ARG A 323 -11.88 -4.15 11.18
N TYR A 324 -11.24 -4.92 12.08
CA TYR A 324 -11.42 -6.36 12.13
C TYR A 324 -12.87 -6.76 12.50
N LEU A 325 -13.59 -5.90 13.20
CA LEU A 325 -15.00 -6.12 13.52
C LEU A 325 -15.92 -6.01 12.29
N THR A 326 -15.52 -5.33 11.22
CA THR A 326 -16.28 -5.31 9.96
C THR A 326 -16.16 -6.61 9.17
N ASP A 327 -15.15 -7.42 9.46
CA ASP A 327 -14.96 -8.74 8.85
C ASP A 327 -15.73 -9.80 9.66
N GLU A 328 -16.85 -10.27 9.13
CA GLU A 328 -17.71 -11.27 9.80
C GLU A 328 -17.06 -12.64 9.91
N SER A 329 -16.06 -12.94 9.06
CA SER A 329 -15.30 -14.20 9.11
C SER A 329 -14.40 -14.29 10.34
N LEU A 330 -13.94 -13.15 10.87
CA LEU A 330 -13.07 -13.08 12.04
C LEU A 330 -13.87 -13.26 13.34
N SER A 331 -13.59 -14.31 14.11
CA SER A 331 -14.14 -14.44 15.47
C SER A 331 -13.57 -13.36 16.41
N ILE A 332 -14.33 -13.01 17.46
CA ILE A 332 -13.82 -12.05 18.48
C ILE A 332 -12.53 -12.56 19.14
N SER A 333 -12.38 -13.87 19.30
CA SER A 333 -11.16 -14.50 19.81
C SER A 333 -9.98 -14.31 18.85
N LYS A 334 -10.23 -14.47 17.55
CA LYS A 334 -9.20 -14.24 16.52
C LYS A 334 -8.78 -12.77 16.48
N ILE A 335 -9.72 -11.83 16.59
CA ILE A 335 -9.43 -10.40 16.68
C ILE A 335 -8.59 -10.08 17.91
N ALA A 336 -8.94 -10.62 19.09
CA ALA A 336 -8.15 -10.45 20.30
C ALA A 336 -6.69 -10.90 20.09
N TRP A 337 -6.50 -12.09 19.48
CA TRP A 337 -5.17 -12.60 19.14
C TRP A 337 -4.42 -11.72 18.14
N LEU A 338 -5.07 -11.28 17.05
CA LEU A 338 -4.48 -10.37 16.05
C LEU A 338 -4.00 -9.03 16.66
N LEU A 339 -4.69 -8.57 17.71
CA LEU A 339 -4.34 -7.36 18.45
C LEU A 339 -3.30 -7.59 19.55
N GLY A 340 -2.82 -8.82 19.71
CA GLY A 340 -1.81 -9.21 20.70
C GLY A 340 -2.34 -9.36 22.13
N TYR A 341 -3.63 -9.64 22.29
CA TYR A 341 -4.21 -10.00 23.58
C TYR A 341 -4.18 -11.53 23.77
N GLN A 342 -3.72 -11.97 24.92
CA GLN A 342 -3.74 -13.40 25.28
C GLN A 342 -5.15 -13.87 25.66
N GLU A 343 -5.97 -12.97 26.25
CA GLU A 343 -7.31 -13.25 26.73
C GLU A 343 -8.34 -12.35 26.04
N VAL A 344 -9.46 -12.95 25.62
CA VAL A 344 -10.60 -12.22 25.01
C VAL A 344 -11.20 -11.22 25.98
N SER A 345 -11.21 -11.53 27.26
CA SER A 345 -11.68 -10.63 28.33
C SER A 345 -10.86 -9.34 28.38
N ALA A 346 -9.53 -9.44 28.30
CA ALA A 346 -8.65 -8.29 28.28
C ALA A 346 -8.90 -7.39 27.06
N PHE A 347 -9.10 -7.98 25.89
CA PHE A 347 -9.50 -7.25 24.71
C PHE A 347 -10.87 -6.58 24.87
N THR A 348 -11.86 -7.30 25.39
CA THR A 348 -13.22 -6.77 25.58
C THR A 348 -13.21 -5.55 26.51
N HIS A 349 -12.47 -5.61 27.61
CA HIS A 349 -12.32 -4.47 28.54
C HIS A 349 -11.61 -3.28 27.89
N ALA A 350 -10.54 -3.53 27.14
CA ALA A 350 -9.83 -2.47 26.42
C ALA A 350 -10.73 -1.81 25.37
N PHE A 351 -11.42 -2.58 24.55
CA PHE A 351 -12.30 -2.08 23.49
C PHE A 351 -13.47 -1.27 24.08
N LYS A 352 -14.08 -1.76 25.18
CA LYS A 352 -15.15 -1.01 25.87
C LYS A 352 -14.65 0.33 26.45
N ARG A 353 -13.40 0.37 26.94
CA ARG A 353 -12.78 1.62 27.40
C ARG A 353 -12.59 2.62 26.24
N TRP A 354 -12.24 2.15 25.04
CA TRP A 354 -12.01 3.01 23.87
C TRP A 354 -13.29 3.53 23.24
N THR A 355 -14.33 2.67 23.14
CA THR A 355 -15.51 2.93 22.31
C THR A 355 -16.81 3.05 23.10
N GLY A 356 -16.78 2.74 24.39
CA GLY A 356 -17.97 2.67 25.26
C GLY A 356 -18.81 1.41 25.08
N LYS A 357 -18.51 0.54 24.11
CA LYS A 357 -19.26 -0.67 23.73
C LYS A 357 -18.37 -1.91 23.78
N THR A 358 -18.99 -3.08 23.94
CA THR A 358 -18.27 -4.35 23.77
C THR A 358 -18.04 -4.65 22.29
N PRO A 359 -17.03 -5.47 21.92
CA PRO A 359 -16.79 -5.88 20.53
C PRO A 359 -18.02 -6.56 19.88
N ARG A 360 -18.81 -7.31 20.66
CA ARG A 360 -20.04 -7.95 20.15
C ARG A 360 -21.13 -6.93 19.83
N GLU A 361 -21.35 -5.96 20.70
CA GLU A 361 -22.31 -4.85 20.49
C GLU A 361 -21.92 -4.01 19.26
N ALA A 362 -20.62 -3.69 19.14
CA ALA A 362 -20.11 -2.93 18.00
C ALA A 362 -20.33 -3.69 16.68
N ARG A 363 -20.03 -5.00 16.64
CA ARG A 363 -20.28 -5.85 15.46
C ARG A 363 -21.74 -5.92 15.10
N ALA A 364 -22.62 -6.15 16.08
CA ALA A 364 -24.07 -6.21 15.83
C ALA A 364 -24.62 -4.91 15.20
N GLN A 365 -24.07 -3.76 15.56
CA GLN A 365 -24.45 -2.48 14.96
C GLN A 365 -23.96 -2.35 13.52
N ILE A 366 -22.74 -2.79 13.23
CA ILE A 366 -22.18 -2.79 11.87
C ILE A 366 -23.05 -3.68 10.96
N SER A 367 -23.44 -4.90 11.42
CA SER A 367 -24.27 -5.82 10.67
C SER A 367 -25.72 -5.31 10.46
N THR A 368 -26.24 -4.49 11.38
CA THR A 368 -27.59 -3.86 11.22
C THR A 368 -27.57 -2.67 10.26
N GLU A 369 -26.47 -1.95 10.16
CA GLU A 369 -26.28 -0.86 9.20
C GLU A 369 -25.99 -1.35 7.77
N HIS A 370 -25.54 -2.62 7.63
CA HIS A 370 -25.27 -3.26 6.34
C HIS A 370 -25.82 -4.69 6.36
N PRO A 371 -27.17 -4.89 6.27
CA PRO A 371 -27.73 -6.23 6.26
C PRO A 371 -27.25 -6.99 5.01
N PRO A 372 -26.85 -8.28 5.13
CA PRO A 372 -26.53 -9.10 3.98
C PRO A 372 -27.79 -9.22 3.11
N GLU A 373 -27.67 -8.91 1.81
CA GLU A 373 -28.77 -9.12 0.86
C GLU A 373 -29.18 -10.60 0.89
N THR A 374 -30.39 -10.85 1.38
CA THR A 374 -31.02 -12.18 1.38
C THR A 374 -31.04 -12.70 -0.04
N LYS A 375 -30.29 -13.78 -0.31
CA LYS A 375 -30.44 -14.58 -1.53
C LYS A 375 -31.92 -14.92 -1.69
N ARG A 376 -32.62 -14.20 -2.59
CA ARG A 376 -33.95 -14.60 -3.03
C ARG A 376 -33.82 -15.97 -3.69
N SER A 377 -34.20 -16.99 -2.97
CA SER A 377 -34.44 -18.34 -3.49
C SER A 377 -35.49 -18.23 -4.59
N THR A 378 -35.06 -18.28 -5.83
CA THR A 378 -35.93 -18.55 -6.95
C THR A 378 -36.31 -20.04 -6.90
N ARG A 379 -37.41 -20.36 -6.23
CA ARG A 379 -38.14 -21.59 -6.48
C ARG A 379 -39.11 -21.28 -7.61
N ALA A 380 -38.90 -21.85 -8.75
CA ALA A 380 -39.90 -22.33 -9.69
C ALA A 380 -39.27 -23.39 -10.59
#